data_e680cb3753c6a07e9fbb6f1941e23ff5
#
_entry.id   e680cb3753c6a07e9fbb6f1941e23ff5
#
_cell.length_a   1.000
_cell.length_b   1.000
_cell.length_c   1.000
_cell.angle_alpha   90.00
_cell.angle_beta   90.00
_cell.angle_gamma   90.00
#
_symmetry.space_group_name_H-M   'P 1'
#
loop_
_entity.id
_entity.type
_entity.pdbx_description
1 polymer ?
#
loop_
_entity_poly.entity_id
_entity_poly.type
_entity_poly.pdbx_seq_one_letter_code
_entity_poly.pdbx_strand_id
1 'polypeptide(L)'
;MSAVVTLKKGEGRTIKAGGAWIFDNEIDTVMGSFENGEIVVVHDFDGYPMGKGFINTNSKIRIRMLTRHVDQEIDRTFLQMRVKNAWEYRKTTVDTSSCRVIFGEADFLPGLVVDKYEDVLVVECLALGMEQFKETIVSLLKEELAKDGIKVRGVYERSDANERTKEGLPKVKGFIGEEFDTNVEIKENGVRYLSLIHI
;
A
#
# COMPACT_ATOMS: atom_id res chain seq x y z
N MET A 1 21.99 -7.47 7.27
CA MET A 1 21.35 -6.61 8.31
C MET A 1 20.74 -5.45 7.58
N SER A 2 19.48 -5.10 7.89
CA SER A 2 18.80 -3.95 7.28
C SER A 2 19.54 -2.65 7.65
N ALA A 3 19.57 -1.69 6.73
CA ALA A 3 20.12 -0.37 7.02
C ALA A 3 19.32 0.32 8.13
N VAL A 4 19.99 1.17 8.90
CA VAL A 4 19.42 1.94 10.00
C VAL A 4 19.44 3.41 9.63
N VAL A 5 18.28 4.06 9.68
CA VAL A 5 18.11 5.49 9.44
C VAL A 5 17.85 6.19 10.75
N THR A 6 18.66 7.20 11.09
CA THR A 6 18.49 8.03 12.30
C THR A 6 17.92 9.39 11.91
N LEU A 7 16.89 9.83 12.63
CA LEU A 7 16.27 11.13 12.40
C LEU A 7 17.03 12.25 13.12
N LYS A 8 16.90 13.47 12.62
CA LYS A 8 17.44 14.67 13.26
C LYS A 8 16.78 14.94 14.61
N LYS A 9 17.51 15.64 15.46
CA LYS A 9 16.99 16.08 16.76
C LYS A 9 15.73 16.94 16.60
N GLY A 10 14.67 16.53 17.28
CA GLY A 10 13.37 17.21 17.23
C GLY A 10 12.43 16.70 16.15
N GLU A 11 12.92 15.86 15.21
CA GLU A 11 12.11 15.23 14.18
C GLU A 11 11.47 13.91 14.65
N GLY A 12 10.60 13.32 13.83
CA GLY A 12 9.88 12.09 14.16
C GLY A 12 8.65 12.25 15.05
N ARG A 13 8.24 13.49 15.36
CA ARG A 13 7.03 13.77 16.16
C ARG A 13 5.78 13.27 15.44
N THR A 14 5.69 13.47 14.14
CA THR A 14 4.59 13.00 13.29
C THR A 14 4.50 11.47 13.34
N ILE A 15 5.62 10.77 13.29
CA ILE A 15 5.67 9.31 13.41
C ILE A 15 5.18 8.87 14.79
N LYS A 16 5.64 9.49 15.88
CA LYS A 16 5.17 9.21 17.25
C LYS A 16 3.66 9.45 17.40
N ALA A 17 3.11 10.44 16.68
CA ALA A 17 1.69 10.79 16.70
C ALA A 17 0.82 9.95 15.75
N GLY A 18 1.37 9.02 14.98
CA GLY A 18 0.58 8.16 14.09
C GLY A 18 0.87 8.33 12.61
N GLY A 19 1.68 9.32 12.22
CA GLY A 19 2.08 9.54 10.84
C GLY A 19 2.86 8.37 10.24
N ALA A 20 2.85 8.30 8.91
CA ALA A 20 3.48 7.21 8.18
C ALA A 20 4.63 7.68 7.27
N TRP A 21 4.91 8.98 7.19
CA TRP A 21 5.88 9.55 6.26
C TRP A 21 7.03 10.24 6.99
N ILE A 22 8.23 9.97 6.50
CA ILE A 22 9.47 10.67 6.89
C ILE A 22 10.02 11.31 5.63
N PHE A 23 10.24 12.63 5.67
CA PHE A 23 10.77 13.38 4.56
C PHE A 23 12.30 13.39 4.57
N ASP A 24 12.90 13.68 3.42
CA ASP A 24 14.34 13.70 3.22
C ASP A 24 15.07 14.65 4.17
N ASN A 25 14.46 15.80 4.49
CA ASN A 25 15.01 16.80 5.39
C ASN A 25 14.98 16.40 6.87
N GLU A 26 14.22 15.36 7.26
CA GLU A 26 14.13 14.86 8.63
C GLU A 26 15.25 13.87 8.98
N ILE A 27 15.96 13.35 7.98
CA ILE A 27 17.01 12.34 8.16
C ILE A 27 18.34 12.98 8.50
N ASP A 28 19.01 12.46 9.54
CA ASP A 28 20.36 12.83 9.94
C ASP A 28 21.40 11.90 9.29
N THR A 29 21.34 10.61 9.59
CA THR A 29 22.31 9.61 9.10
C THR A 29 21.63 8.34 8.61
N VAL A 30 22.34 7.64 7.70
CA VAL A 30 22.00 6.26 7.29
C VAL A 30 23.21 5.38 7.47
N MET A 31 23.07 4.33 8.27
CA MET A 31 24.11 3.33 8.51
C MET A 31 23.75 2.04 7.77
N GLY A 32 24.71 1.47 7.06
CA GLY A 32 24.55 0.29 6.21
C GLY A 32 24.25 0.66 4.76
N SER A 33 24.12 -0.34 3.91
CA SER A 33 23.76 -0.22 2.48
C SER A 33 22.30 -0.56 2.29
N PHE A 34 21.67 0.05 1.31
CA PHE A 34 20.30 -0.25 0.91
C PHE A 34 20.11 0.05 -0.58
N GLU A 35 19.11 -0.58 -1.16
CA GLU A 35 18.55 -0.23 -2.46
C GLU A 35 17.19 0.46 -2.27
N ASN A 36 16.80 1.28 -3.24
CA ASN A 36 15.48 1.94 -3.20
C ASN A 36 14.37 0.88 -3.20
N GLY A 37 13.41 1.03 -2.30
CA GLY A 37 12.32 0.09 -2.09
C GLY A 37 12.59 -0.93 -0.98
N GLU A 38 13.81 -1.04 -0.48
CA GLU A 38 14.11 -1.94 0.64
C GLU A 38 13.55 -1.44 1.97
N ILE A 39 13.40 -2.39 2.90
CA ILE A 39 12.95 -2.13 4.26
C ILE A 39 14.14 -1.74 5.14
N VAL A 40 14.03 -0.58 5.76
CA VAL A 40 15.02 -0.05 6.72
C VAL A 40 14.41 0.06 8.11
N VAL A 41 15.28 0.04 9.13
CA VAL A 41 14.92 0.36 10.52
C VAL A 41 15.06 1.86 10.74
N VAL A 42 14.10 2.47 11.40
CA VAL A 42 14.12 3.90 11.73
C VAL A 42 14.34 4.08 13.22
N HIS A 43 15.30 4.94 13.56
CA HIS A 43 15.59 5.38 14.92
C HIS A 43 15.34 6.89 15.06
N ASP A 44 14.94 7.33 16.23
CA ASP A 44 14.97 8.75 16.55
C ASP A 44 16.41 9.22 16.84
N PHE A 45 16.59 10.52 17.14
CA PHE A 45 17.89 11.11 17.37
C PHE A 45 18.69 10.46 18.51
N ASP A 46 17.99 9.98 19.53
CA ASP A 46 18.60 9.35 20.71
C ASP A 46 18.84 7.83 20.50
N GLY A 47 18.60 7.32 19.30
CA GLY A 47 18.78 5.90 18.94
C GLY A 47 17.62 5.01 19.34
N TYR A 48 16.49 5.58 19.76
CA TYR A 48 15.30 4.79 20.08
C TYR A 48 14.62 4.26 18.79
N PRO A 49 14.35 2.94 18.70
CA PRO A 49 13.75 2.36 17.51
C PRO A 49 12.29 2.79 17.36
N MET A 50 11.96 3.33 16.19
CA MET A 50 10.62 3.85 15.87
C MET A 50 9.80 2.91 14.99
N GLY A 51 10.45 1.94 14.33
CA GLY A 51 9.80 0.97 13.45
C GLY A 51 10.57 0.69 12.17
N LYS A 52 9.86 0.14 11.18
CA LYS A 52 10.38 -0.21 9.85
C LYS A 52 9.53 0.41 8.75
N GLY A 53 10.18 0.77 7.64
CA GLY A 53 9.51 1.31 6.46
C GLY A 53 10.33 1.14 5.20
N PHE A 54 9.73 1.41 4.05
CA PHE A 54 10.42 1.46 2.76
C PHE A 54 11.22 2.74 2.63
N ILE A 55 12.46 2.64 2.18
CA ILE A 55 13.29 3.79 1.79
C ILE A 55 13.27 3.99 0.28
N ASN A 56 13.18 5.26 -0.15
CA ASN A 56 13.30 5.62 -1.57
C ASN A 56 13.96 7.00 -1.73
N THR A 57 15.14 7.03 -2.35
CA THR A 57 15.90 8.25 -2.56
C THR A 57 15.38 9.12 -3.71
N ASN A 58 14.53 8.59 -4.57
CA ASN A 58 13.88 9.35 -5.66
C ASN A 58 12.74 10.23 -5.13
N SER A 59 12.15 9.86 -3.99
CA SER A 59 10.99 10.53 -3.40
C SER A 59 11.40 11.53 -2.32
N LYS A 60 10.66 12.65 -2.20
CA LYS A 60 10.75 13.54 -1.03
C LYS A 60 10.21 12.88 0.24
N ILE A 61 9.23 11.98 0.11
CA ILE A 61 8.82 11.07 1.18
C ILE A 61 9.86 9.95 1.21
N ARG A 62 10.93 10.19 1.95
CA ARG A 62 12.11 9.34 1.98
C ARG A 62 11.82 7.95 2.53
N ILE A 63 10.98 7.88 3.58
CA ILE A 63 10.56 6.61 4.17
C ILE A 63 9.05 6.61 4.36
N ARG A 64 8.42 5.50 3.96
CA ARG A 64 7.02 5.19 4.26
C ARG A 64 6.97 4.06 5.28
N MET A 65 6.49 4.38 6.47
CA MET A 65 6.45 3.44 7.60
C MET A 65 5.44 2.31 7.34
N LEU A 66 5.87 1.07 7.59
CA LEU A 66 5.03 -0.14 7.51
C LEU A 66 4.57 -0.59 8.90
N THR A 67 5.47 -0.53 9.87
CA THR A 67 5.20 -0.97 11.23
C THR A 67 6.00 -0.12 12.22
N ARG A 68 5.50 0.00 13.44
CA ARG A 68 6.21 0.62 14.57
C ARG A 68 6.96 -0.39 15.44
N HIS A 69 6.85 -1.65 15.11
CA HIS A 69 7.51 -2.74 15.82
C HIS A 69 8.72 -3.19 15.04
N VAL A 70 9.92 -2.91 15.54
CA VAL A 70 11.18 -3.24 14.87
C VAL A 70 11.44 -4.74 14.75
N ASP A 71 10.87 -5.52 15.67
CA ASP A 71 10.98 -6.98 15.67
C ASP A 71 9.96 -7.64 14.73
N GLN A 72 9.01 -6.89 14.19
CA GLN A 72 8.01 -7.41 13.27
C GLN A 72 8.66 -7.78 11.94
N GLU A 73 8.54 -9.02 11.53
CA GLU A 73 8.88 -9.46 10.17
C GLU A 73 7.82 -8.99 9.18
N ILE A 74 8.29 -8.51 8.03
CA ILE A 74 7.42 -8.06 6.92
C ILE A 74 7.37 -9.21 5.91
N ASP A 75 6.62 -10.21 6.25
CA ASP A 75 6.42 -11.44 5.50
C ASP A 75 4.98 -11.55 4.95
N ARG A 76 4.66 -12.70 4.32
CA ARG A 76 3.32 -12.98 3.82
C ARG A 76 2.25 -12.93 4.94
N THR A 77 2.59 -13.38 6.15
CA THR A 77 1.68 -13.37 7.31
C THR A 77 1.33 -11.95 7.74
N PHE A 78 2.35 -11.07 7.76
CA PHE A 78 2.15 -9.65 8.02
C PHE A 78 1.21 -9.02 6.98
N LEU A 79 1.45 -9.25 5.70
CA LEU A 79 0.61 -8.73 4.62
C LEU A 79 -0.81 -9.28 4.69
N GLN A 80 -0.98 -10.57 4.98
CA GLN A 80 -2.28 -11.21 5.16
C GLN A 80 -3.09 -10.55 6.28
N MET A 81 -2.45 -10.26 7.41
CA MET A 81 -3.11 -9.56 8.51
C MET A 81 -3.59 -8.16 8.09
N ARG A 82 -2.77 -7.40 7.34
CA ARG A 82 -3.15 -6.06 6.84
C ARG A 82 -4.34 -6.13 5.89
N VAL A 83 -4.29 -7.02 4.92
CA VAL A 83 -5.38 -7.25 3.94
C VAL A 83 -6.66 -7.67 4.64
N LYS A 84 -6.58 -8.64 5.55
CA LYS A 84 -7.72 -9.09 6.34
C LYS A 84 -8.34 -7.93 7.13
N ASN A 85 -7.54 -7.16 7.86
CA ASN A 85 -8.02 -6.06 8.67
C ASN A 85 -8.72 -4.99 7.81
N ALA A 86 -8.14 -4.66 6.64
CA ALA A 86 -8.73 -3.73 5.70
C ALA A 86 -10.12 -4.22 5.22
N TRP A 87 -10.23 -5.49 4.82
CA TRP A 87 -11.48 -6.06 4.37
C TRP A 87 -12.53 -6.14 5.50
N GLU A 88 -12.16 -6.66 6.67
CA GLU A 88 -13.07 -6.73 7.84
C GLU A 88 -13.61 -5.34 8.22
N TYR A 89 -12.75 -4.31 8.18
CA TYR A 89 -13.20 -2.95 8.45
C TYR A 89 -14.25 -2.49 7.42
N ARG A 90 -14.07 -2.75 6.13
CA ARG A 90 -15.05 -2.37 5.08
C ARG A 90 -16.39 -3.06 5.29
N LYS A 91 -16.39 -4.32 5.68
CA LYS A 91 -17.64 -5.07 5.97
C LYS A 91 -18.48 -4.40 7.07
N THR A 92 -17.87 -3.64 7.95
CA THR A 92 -18.59 -2.97 9.07
C THR A 92 -18.97 -1.54 8.77
N THR A 93 -18.43 -0.91 7.72
CA THR A 93 -18.53 0.54 7.53
C THR A 93 -19.17 0.97 6.21
N VAL A 94 -19.12 0.14 5.18
CA VAL A 94 -19.61 0.52 3.84
C VAL A 94 -20.34 -0.63 3.14
N ASP A 95 -21.05 -0.31 2.06
CA ASP A 95 -21.54 -1.31 1.11
C ASP A 95 -20.32 -1.91 0.37
N THR A 96 -20.16 -3.21 0.53
CA THR A 96 -19.00 -3.94 -0.02
C THR A 96 -19.21 -4.42 -1.45
N SER A 97 -20.35 -4.17 -2.07
CA SER A 97 -20.57 -4.49 -3.51
C SER A 97 -19.59 -3.70 -4.37
N SER A 98 -19.42 -2.40 -4.07
CA SER A 98 -18.43 -1.54 -4.72
C SER A 98 -17.84 -0.58 -3.69
N CYS A 99 -16.56 -0.73 -3.37
CA CYS A 99 -15.91 0.06 -2.33
C CYS A 99 -14.39 0.11 -2.50
N ARG A 100 -13.76 1.10 -1.89
CA ARG A 100 -12.30 1.11 -1.69
C ARG A 100 -11.93 0.13 -0.58
N VAL A 101 -11.34 -1.00 -0.95
CA VAL A 101 -10.96 -2.07 0.02
C VAL A 101 -9.67 -1.71 0.75
N ILE A 102 -8.66 -1.22 0.02
CA ILE A 102 -7.38 -0.77 0.60
C ILE A 102 -7.18 0.70 0.26
N PHE A 103 -6.85 1.50 1.29
CA PHE A 103 -6.62 2.93 1.16
C PHE A 103 -5.28 3.35 1.76
N GLY A 104 -4.19 2.89 1.16
CA GLY A 104 -2.83 3.35 1.46
C GLY A 104 -2.47 3.30 2.94
N GLU A 105 -2.03 4.42 3.44
CA GLU A 105 -1.59 4.61 4.82
C GLU A 105 -2.69 4.37 5.85
N ALA A 106 -3.95 4.61 5.50
CA ALA A 106 -5.08 4.36 6.40
C ALA A 106 -5.24 2.87 6.75
N ASP A 107 -4.85 1.99 5.83
CA ASP A 107 -4.85 0.53 6.04
C ASP A 107 -3.44 -0.02 6.29
N PHE A 108 -2.47 0.85 6.54
CA PHE A 108 -1.06 0.49 6.79
C PHE A 108 -0.39 -0.27 5.63
N LEU A 109 -0.82 0.03 4.41
CA LEU A 109 -0.24 -0.45 3.14
C LEU A 109 0.12 0.76 2.28
N PRO A 110 1.16 1.53 2.67
CA PRO A 110 1.42 2.87 2.15
C PRO A 110 1.62 2.90 0.63
N GLY A 111 0.88 3.79 -0.02
CA GLY A 111 0.95 3.98 -1.47
C GLY A 111 0.24 2.90 -2.29
N LEU A 112 -0.56 2.02 -1.68
CA LEU A 112 -1.39 1.04 -2.38
C LEU A 112 -2.87 1.39 -2.21
N VAL A 113 -3.59 1.50 -3.31
CA VAL A 113 -5.05 1.62 -3.33
C VAL A 113 -5.62 0.43 -4.07
N VAL A 114 -6.66 -0.17 -3.52
CA VAL A 114 -7.42 -1.23 -4.20
C VAL A 114 -8.90 -0.92 -4.07
N ASP A 115 -9.53 -0.68 -5.21
CA ASP A 115 -10.97 -0.52 -5.32
C ASP A 115 -11.60 -1.82 -5.83
N LYS A 116 -12.72 -2.20 -5.25
CA LYS A 116 -13.55 -3.32 -5.67
C LYS A 116 -14.79 -2.77 -6.35
N TYR A 117 -15.08 -3.27 -7.53
CA TYR A 117 -16.29 -3.02 -8.31
C TYR A 117 -16.95 -4.36 -8.58
N GLU A 118 -17.96 -4.72 -7.80
CA GLU A 118 -18.62 -6.03 -7.83
C GLU A 118 -17.61 -7.18 -7.69
N ASP A 119 -17.29 -7.88 -8.77
CA ASP A 119 -16.34 -8.99 -8.85
C ASP A 119 -14.98 -8.62 -9.46
N VAL A 120 -14.72 -7.33 -9.66
CA VAL A 120 -13.46 -6.82 -10.24
C VAL A 120 -12.69 -5.99 -9.23
N LEU A 121 -11.37 -6.16 -9.22
CA LEU A 121 -10.45 -5.33 -8.45
C LEU A 121 -9.69 -4.37 -9.37
N VAL A 122 -9.56 -3.12 -8.94
CA VAL A 122 -8.71 -2.11 -9.58
C VAL A 122 -7.62 -1.71 -8.61
N VAL A 123 -6.37 -1.87 -9.05
CA VAL A 123 -5.18 -1.68 -8.21
C VAL A 123 -4.41 -0.47 -8.69
N GLU A 124 -4.08 0.42 -7.76
CA GLU A 124 -3.14 1.51 -7.99
C GLU A 124 -1.99 1.39 -6.98
N CYS A 125 -0.76 1.22 -7.47
CA CYS A 125 0.44 1.18 -6.65
C CYS A 125 1.32 2.39 -6.96
N LEU A 126 1.49 3.29 -5.99
CA LEU A 126 2.20 4.55 -6.15
C LEU A 126 3.59 4.58 -5.49
N ALA A 127 3.88 3.64 -4.58
CA ALA A 127 5.12 3.61 -3.82
C ALA A 127 6.06 2.48 -4.29
N LEU A 128 7.34 2.81 -4.53
CA LEU A 128 8.33 1.84 -5.02
C LEU A 128 8.46 0.61 -4.12
N GLY A 129 8.54 0.81 -2.81
CA GLY A 129 8.65 -0.32 -1.88
C GLY A 129 7.41 -1.22 -1.84
N MET A 130 6.22 -0.69 -2.16
CA MET A 130 4.99 -1.47 -2.22
C MET A 130 4.87 -2.30 -3.50
N GLU A 131 5.52 -1.87 -4.58
CA GLU A 131 5.48 -2.55 -5.87
C GLU A 131 5.86 -4.03 -5.76
N GLN A 132 6.88 -4.33 -4.96
CA GLN A 132 7.35 -5.72 -4.75
C GLN A 132 6.30 -6.62 -4.07
N PHE A 133 5.36 -6.05 -3.32
CA PHE A 133 4.33 -6.80 -2.60
C PHE A 133 2.97 -6.80 -3.31
N LYS A 134 2.80 -6.02 -4.36
CA LYS A 134 1.53 -5.81 -5.06
C LYS A 134 0.84 -7.12 -5.43
N GLU A 135 1.52 -8.01 -6.12
CA GLU A 135 0.95 -9.29 -6.55
C GLU A 135 0.59 -10.20 -5.37
N THR A 136 1.44 -10.25 -4.34
CA THR A 136 1.16 -10.99 -3.11
C THR A 136 -0.08 -10.45 -2.41
N ILE A 137 -0.22 -9.13 -2.32
CA ILE A 137 -1.39 -8.50 -1.69
C ILE A 137 -2.66 -8.77 -2.49
N VAL A 138 -2.60 -8.70 -3.82
CA VAL A 138 -3.72 -9.05 -4.70
C VAL A 138 -4.15 -10.51 -4.50
N SER A 139 -3.20 -11.44 -4.42
CA SER A 139 -3.49 -12.85 -4.15
C SER A 139 -4.15 -13.03 -2.79
N LEU A 140 -3.61 -12.41 -1.75
CA LEU A 140 -4.15 -12.45 -0.40
C LEU A 140 -5.56 -11.85 -0.32
N LEU A 141 -5.81 -10.75 -1.03
CA LEU A 141 -7.13 -10.15 -1.08
C LEU A 141 -8.15 -11.05 -1.77
N LYS A 142 -7.78 -11.71 -2.86
CA LYS A 142 -8.64 -12.74 -3.50
C LYS A 142 -8.96 -13.87 -2.54
N GLU A 143 -7.99 -14.33 -1.75
CA GLU A 143 -8.17 -15.37 -0.73
C GLU A 143 -9.14 -14.92 0.39
N GLU A 144 -9.01 -13.68 0.87
CA GLU A 144 -9.92 -13.13 1.90
C GLU A 144 -11.35 -12.95 1.36
N LEU A 145 -11.51 -12.41 0.16
CA LEU A 145 -12.81 -12.23 -0.49
C LEU A 145 -13.51 -13.59 -0.74
N ALA A 146 -12.74 -14.62 -1.10
CA ALA A 146 -13.28 -15.97 -1.34
C ALA A 146 -13.87 -16.60 -0.07
N LYS A 147 -13.38 -16.26 1.13
CA LYS A 147 -13.96 -16.73 2.40
C LYS A 147 -15.39 -16.24 2.62
N ASP A 148 -15.72 -15.07 2.08
CA ASP A 148 -17.06 -14.50 2.09
C ASP A 148 -17.87 -14.83 0.82
N GLY A 149 -17.42 -15.83 0.03
CA GLY A 149 -18.11 -16.30 -1.17
C GLY A 149 -17.94 -15.39 -2.40
N ILE A 150 -17.06 -14.38 -2.33
CA ILE A 150 -16.82 -13.44 -3.44
C ILE A 150 -15.72 -13.99 -4.33
N LYS A 151 -16.08 -14.40 -5.56
CA LYS A 151 -15.12 -14.83 -6.57
C LYS A 151 -14.70 -13.65 -7.44
N VAL A 152 -13.46 -13.20 -7.31
CA VAL A 152 -12.89 -12.14 -8.14
C VAL A 152 -12.72 -12.64 -9.58
N ARG A 153 -13.41 -11.99 -10.53
CA ARG A 153 -13.38 -12.30 -11.97
C ARG A 153 -12.08 -11.81 -12.60
N GLY A 154 -11.60 -10.64 -12.19
CA GLY A 154 -10.40 -10.08 -12.78
C GLY A 154 -9.78 -8.95 -11.95
N VAL A 155 -8.55 -8.60 -12.29
CA VAL A 155 -7.80 -7.50 -11.66
C VAL A 155 -7.22 -6.62 -12.74
N TYR A 156 -7.43 -5.31 -12.61
CA TYR A 156 -6.89 -4.31 -13.53
C TYR A 156 -6.00 -3.33 -12.78
N GLU A 157 -4.81 -3.06 -13.30
CA GLU A 157 -3.89 -2.08 -12.74
C GLU A 157 -4.09 -0.70 -13.37
N ARG A 158 -4.20 0.32 -12.53
CA ARG A 158 -4.30 1.73 -12.89
C ARG A 158 -3.22 2.54 -12.18
N SER A 159 -1.96 2.12 -12.33
CA SER A 159 -0.78 2.77 -11.76
C SER A 159 -0.18 3.78 -12.76
N ASP A 160 -1.03 4.62 -13.35
CA ASP A 160 -0.66 5.60 -14.40
C ASP A 160 -0.62 7.05 -13.92
N ALA A 161 -0.76 7.30 -12.61
CA ALA A 161 -0.65 8.62 -12.01
C ALA A 161 0.77 9.20 -12.09
N ASN A 162 0.87 10.55 -12.15
CA ASN A 162 2.16 11.25 -12.24
C ASN A 162 3.02 11.08 -10.98
N GLU A 163 2.41 10.84 -9.83
CA GLU A 163 3.06 10.59 -8.55
C GLU A 163 4.00 9.40 -8.61
N ARG A 164 3.63 8.38 -9.39
CA ARG A 164 4.42 7.17 -9.58
C ARG A 164 5.79 7.44 -10.21
N THR A 165 5.87 8.39 -11.14
CA THR A 165 7.15 8.76 -11.76
C THR A 165 8.09 9.49 -10.79
N LYS A 166 7.55 10.17 -9.77
CA LYS A 166 8.36 10.79 -8.70
C LYS A 166 8.95 9.74 -7.75
N GLU A 167 8.36 8.57 -7.69
CA GLU A 167 8.90 7.42 -6.94
C GLU A 167 9.95 6.62 -7.75
N GLY A 168 10.22 7.00 -9.00
CA GLY A 168 11.14 6.28 -9.90
C GLY A 168 10.52 5.08 -10.60
N LEU A 169 9.19 4.97 -10.59
CA LEU A 169 8.45 3.89 -11.22
C LEU A 169 7.89 4.30 -12.59
N PRO A 170 7.86 3.39 -13.58
CA PRO A 170 7.14 3.64 -14.82
C PRO A 170 5.63 3.67 -14.59
N LYS A 171 4.90 4.40 -15.43
CA LYS A 171 3.45 4.30 -15.48
C LYS A 171 3.05 2.93 -16.01
N VAL A 172 2.07 2.29 -15.34
CA VAL A 172 1.55 0.97 -15.71
C VAL A 172 0.04 1.02 -15.76
N LYS A 173 -0.53 0.41 -16.81
CA LYS A 173 -1.96 0.23 -16.98
C LYS A 173 -2.19 -1.07 -17.73
N GLY A 174 -3.06 -1.94 -17.22
CA GLY A 174 -3.35 -3.23 -17.83
C GLY A 174 -3.88 -4.28 -16.88
N PHE A 175 -4.01 -5.49 -17.37
CA PHE A 175 -4.50 -6.62 -16.58
C PHE A 175 -3.41 -7.21 -15.68
N ILE A 176 -3.78 -7.61 -14.47
CA ILE A 176 -2.96 -8.48 -13.62
C ILE A 176 -3.54 -9.88 -13.72
N GLY A 177 -2.88 -10.74 -14.50
CA GLY A 177 -3.35 -12.07 -14.85
C GLY A 177 -4.13 -12.10 -16.16
N GLU A 178 -5.23 -12.83 -16.21
CA GLU A 178 -6.05 -13.01 -17.42
C GLU A 178 -6.85 -11.76 -17.77
N GLU A 179 -7.04 -11.52 -19.08
CA GLU A 179 -7.90 -10.46 -19.59
C GLU A 179 -9.38 -10.79 -19.31
N PHE A 180 -10.17 -9.75 -19.07
CA PHE A 180 -11.61 -9.85 -18.82
C PHE A 180 -12.35 -8.63 -19.37
N ASP A 181 -13.70 -8.71 -19.45
CA ASP A 181 -14.51 -7.56 -19.81
C ASP A 181 -14.47 -6.51 -18.70
N THR A 182 -13.92 -5.33 -19.03
CA THR A 182 -13.73 -4.19 -18.13
C THR A 182 -14.98 -3.34 -17.95
N ASN A 183 -16.08 -3.65 -18.60
CA ASN A 183 -17.38 -3.05 -18.36
C ASN A 183 -18.01 -3.71 -17.13
N VAL A 184 -18.20 -2.95 -16.09
CA VAL A 184 -18.76 -3.44 -14.81
C VAL A 184 -19.99 -2.62 -14.47
N GLU A 185 -21.16 -3.27 -14.37
CA GLU A 185 -22.36 -2.63 -13.84
C GLU A 185 -22.23 -2.57 -12.31
N ILE A 186 -22.28 -1.37 -11.75
CA ILE A 186 -22.27 -1.11 -10.31
C ILE A 186 -23.57 -0.43 -9.88
N LYS A 187 -23.91 -0.60 -8.61
CA LYS A 187 -25.06 0.08 -8.00
C LYS A 187 -24.61 0.92 -6.83
N GLU A 188 -24.95 2.21 -6.88
CA GLU A 188 -24.68 3.15 -5.80
C GLU A 188 -25.95 3.96 -5.49
N ASN A 189 -26.35 4.00 -4.22
CA ASN A 189 -27.56 4.71 -3.76
C ASN A 189 -28.85 4.38 -4.55
N GLY A 190 -28.96 3.12 -5.01
CA GLY A 190 -30.11 2.65 -5.81
C GLY A 190 -30.02 2.93 -7.31
N VAL A 191 -29.04 3.71 -7.76
CA VAL A 191 -28.81 4.00 -9.18
C VAL A 191 -27.77 3.02 -9.75
N ARG A 192 -28.00 2.55 -10.99
CA ARG A 192 -27.06 1.71 -11.72
C ARG A 192 -26.16 2.54 -12.60
N TYR A 193 -24.88 2.23 -12.61
CA TYR A 193 -23.85 2.85 -13.44
C TYR A 193 -23.08 1.79 -14.18
N LEU A 194 -22.63 2.08 -15.39
CA LEU A 194 -21.64 1.29 -16.10
C LEU A 194 -20.27 1.90 -15.80
N SER A 195 -19.46 1.20 -15.01
CA SER A 195 -18.07 1.57 -14.75
C SER A 195 -17.18 1.06 -15.88
N LEU A 196 -16.41 1.95 -16.49
CA LEU A 196 -15.45 1.65 -17.54
C LEU A 196 -14.04 1.58 -16.91
N ILE A 197 -13.69 0.43 -16.37
CA ILE A 197 -12.47 0.24 -15.57
C ILE A 197 -11.19 0.64 -16.33
N HIS A 198 -11.17 0.42 -17.64
CA HIS A 198 -10.00 0.67 -18.52
C HIS A 198 -9.80 2.15 -18.87
N ILE A 199 -10.75 3.02 -18.62
CA ILE A 199 -10.65 4.47 -18.87
C ILE A 199 -10.16 5.17 -17.62
#